data_07b014592ebbea3f3592e5b56e93125a
#
_entry.id   07b014592ebbea3f3592e5b56e93125a
#
_cell.length_a   1.000
_cell.length_b   1.000
_cell.length_c   1.000
_cell.angle_alpha   90.00
_cell.angle_beta   90.00
_cell.angle_gamma   90.00
#
_symmetry.space_group_name_H-M   'P 1'
#
loop_
_entity.id
_entity.type
_entity.pdbx_description
1 polymer ?
#
loop_
_entity_poly.entity_id
_entity_poly.type
_entity_poly.pdbx_seq_one_letter_code
_entity_poly.pdbx_strand_id
1 'polypeptide(L)'
;MNPITSPANPTVKHAHALLTQHRTRKKSGQTVIEGVHLLDAYLNQGLTVTTVIVSQTASEHPEVMPLLGQIDTTKITIITDSLYKQIRSLGDGVDIMAVIDIPKHHLGQITGDCLILDGLQDTGNIGTLLRTASAVGITTVITTPNTAHLWSPKCLRAGMGANFALQIFEQIPHDEIFAKVKTPLYATSSHTDKVIYHHNLQNPIAWVLGHEGQGVSQQFLAQATAIALPQPNGQESLNVGVAGSICFYEMLRQRQYG
;
A
#
# COMPACT_ATOMS: atom_id res chain seq x y z
N MET A 1 6.84 -3.15 34.04
CA MET A 1 8.20 -3.47 33.47
C MET A 1 9.03 -2.21 33.45
N ASN A 2 10.34 -2.28 33.76
CA ASN A 2 11.21 -1.12 33.61
C ASN A 2 11.41 -0.83 32.11
N PRO A 3 11.26 0.41 31.65
CA PRO A 3 11.41 0.75 30.24
C PRO A 3 12.86 0.55 29.77
N ILE A 4 13.00 0.07 28.54
CA ILE A 4 14.31 -0.10 27.89
C ILE A 4 14.88 1.28 27.57
N THR A 5 16.13 1.51 27.92
CA THR A 5 16.87 2.77 27.70
C THR A 5 17.93 2.66 26.61
N SER A 6 18.35 1.44 26.28
CA SER A 6 19.50 1.21 25.40
C SER A 6 19.09 1.11 23.92
N PRO A 7 19.66 1.95 23.04
CA PRO A 7 19.49 1.80 21.60
C PRO A 7 20.16 0.53 21.04
N ALA A 8 21.02 -0.13 21.85
CA ALA A 8 21.64 -1.40 21.48
C ALA A 8 20.72 -2.61 21.66
N ASN A 9 19.53 -2.45 22.28
CA ASN A 9 18.58 -3.52 22.44
C ASN A 9 18.20 -4.12 21.07
N PRO A 10 18.20 -5.46 20.92
CA PRO A 10 17.94 -6.12 19.63
C PRO A 10 16.60 -5.76 19.01
N THR A 11 15.52 -5.69 19.79
CA THR A 11 14.17 -5.33 19.32
C THR A 11 14.12 -3.91 18.77
N VAL A 12 14.74 -2.97 19.51
CA VAL A 12 14.82 -1.56 19.09
C VAL A 12 15.63 -1.40 17.79
N LYS A 13 16.80 -2.04 17.71
CA LYS A 13 17.63 -2.05 16.50
C LYS A 13 16.89 -2.64 15.30
N HIS A 14 16.20 -3.75 15.51
CA HIS A 14 15.47 -4.41 14.46
C HIS A 14 14.34 -3.52 13.90
N ALA A 15 13.51 -2.95 14.77
CA ALA A 15 12.45 -2.04 14.38
C ALA A 15 12.97 -0.81 13.64
N HIS A 16 14.05 -0.18 14.13
CA HIS A 16 14.69 0.96 13.46
C HIS A 16 15.25 0.58 12.08
N ALA A 17 15.87 -0.60 11.96
CA ALA A 17 16.35 -1.09 10.67
C ALA A 17 15.20 -1.38 9.69
N LEU A 18 14.06 -1.89 10.16
CA LEU A 18 12.85 -2.07 9.34
C LEU A 18 12.26 -0.74 8.86
N LEU A 19 12.28 0.31 9.69
CA LEU A 19 11.83 1.65 9.31
C LEU A 19 12.69 2.26 8.20
N THR A 20 14.01 2.10 8.28
CA THR A 20 14.98 2.86 7.47
C THR A 20 15.53 2.07 6.28
N GLN A 21 15.56 0.73 6.33
CA GLN A 21 16.29 -0.10 5.37
C GLN A 21 15.38 -1.08 4.63
N HIS A 22 15.20 -0.89 3.33
CA HIS A 22 14.49 -1.84 2.48
C HIS A 22 15.10 -3.26 2.51
N ARG A 23 16.45 -3.35 2.50
CA ARG A 23 17.14 -4.64 2.54
C ARG A 23 16.78 -5.47 3.78
N THR A 24 16.61 -4.81 4.92
CA THR A 24 16.20 -5.49 6.17
C THR A 24 14.79 -6.04 6.03
N ARG A 25 13.83 -5.26 5.52
CA ARG A 25 12.46 -5.72 5.27
C ARG A 25 12.40 -6.91 4.33
N LYS A 26 13.11 -6.83 3.20
CA LYS A 26 13.19 -7.93 2.23
C LYS A 26 13.78 -9.21 2.83
N LYS A 27 14.84 -9.09 3.64
CA LYS A 27 15.52 -10.25 4.24
C LYS A 27 14.69 -10.91 5.35
N SER A 28 14.05 -10.10 6.20
CA SER A 28 13.25 -10.62 7.33
C SER A 28 11.82 -11.01 6.92
N GLY A 29 11.29 -10.47 5.83
CA GLY A 29 9.88 -10.59 5.49
C GLY A 29 8.97 -9.81 6.45
N GLN A 30 9.51 -8.78 7.11
CA GLN A 30 8.81 -7.97 8.11
C GLN A 30 8.85 -6.49 7.74
N THR A 31 7.89 -5.75 8.29
CA THR A 31 7.86 -4.28 8.22
C THR A 31 7.39 -3.68 9.54
N VAL A 32 7.37 -2.35 9.60
CA VAL A 32 6.86 -1.61 10.76
C VAL A 32 5.68 -0.76 10.33
N ILE A 33 4.63 -0.81 11.14
CA ILE A 33 3.52 0.14 11.13
C ILE A 33 3.69 1.11 12.31
N GLU A 34 3.53 2.41 12.07
CA GLU A 34 3.67 3.45 13.09
C GLU A 34 2.35 4.17 13.30
N GLY A 35 2.05 4.42 14.57
CA GLY A 35 0.89 5.18 15.04
C GLY A 35 -0.34 4.33 15.31
N VAL A 36 -1.23 4.92 16.12
CA VAL A 36 -2.45 4.29 16.65
C VAL A 36 -3.37 3.80 15.52
N HIS A 37 -3.61 4.65 14.51
CA HIS A 37 -4.57 4.34 13.45
C HIS A 37 -4.17 3.12 12.60
N LEU A 38 -2.87 2.97 12.27
CA LEU A 38 -2.42 1.81 11.50
C LEU A 38 -2.44 0.52 12.33
N LEU A 39 -2.09 0.61 13.62
CA LEU A 39 -2.15 -0.53 14.50
C LEU A 39 -3.61 -0.97 14.73
N ASP A 40 -4.51 -0.03 14.97
CA ASP A 40 -5.94 -0.30 15.09
C ASP A 40 -6.50 -0.97 13.83
N ALA A 41 -6.23 -0.40 12.65
CA ALA A 41 -6.64 -0.96 11.37
C ALA A 41 -6.12 -2.39 11.16
N TYR A 42 -4.89 -2.67 11.61
CA TYR A 42 -4.28 -3.99 11.50
C TYR A 42 -4.94 -5.01 12.43
N LEU A 43 -5.16 -4.65 13.69
CA LEU A 43 -5.80 -5.51 14.69
C LEU A 43 -7.26 -5.79 14.34
N ASN A 44 -7.99 -4.79 13.83
CA ASN A 44 -9.39 -4.93 13.39
C ASN A 44 -9.57 -5.90 12.20
N GLN A 45 -8.50 -6.22 11.46
CA GLN A 45 -8.49 -7.30 10.46
C GLN A 45 -8.27 -8.69 11.08
N GLY A 46 -8.20 -8.80 12.41
CA GLY A 46 -7.88 -10.05 13.12
C GLY A 46 -6.43 -10.51 12.96
N LEU A 47 -5.54 -9.61 12.51
CA LEU A 47 -4.12 -9.91 12.29
C LEU A 47 -3.31 -9.76 13.58
N THR A 48 -2.23 -10.52 13.70
CA THR A 48 -1.39 -10.53 14.90
C THR A 48 -0.04 -9.88 14.66
N VAL A 49 0.36 -9.01 15.60
CA VAL A 49 1.69 -8.37 15.56
C VAL A 49 2.79 -9.33 16.05
N THR A 50 4.00 -9.13 15.56
CA THR A 50 5.20 -9.83 16.07
C THR A 50 5.68 -9.19 17.37
N THR A 51 5.75 -7.86 17.39
CA THR A 51 6.17 -7.06 18.55
C THR A 51 5.56 -5.67 18.46
N VAL A 52 5.16 -5.11 19.60
CA VAL A 52 4.81 -3.70 19.74
C VAL A 52 5.89 -2.99 20.54
N ILE A 53 6.29 -1.82 20.08
CA ILE A 53 7.18 -0.91 20.79
C ILE A 53 6.39 0.36 21.08
N VAL A 54 6.34 0.73 22.35
CA VAL A 54 5.60 1.90 22.83
C VAL A 54 6.46 2.72 23.77
N SER A 55 6.36 4.05 23.73
CA SER A 55 7.06 4.87 24.71
C SER A 55 6.39 4.78 26.09
N GLN A 56 7.16 5.08 27.13
CA GLN A 56 6.65 5.03 28.51
C GLN A 56 5.40 5.88 28.69
N THR A 57 5.43 7.13 28.23
CA THR A 57 4.27 8.04 28.32
C THR A 57 3.11 7.54 27.46
N ALA A 58 3.37 7.05 26.24
CA ALA A 58 2.32 6.59 25.35
C ALA A 58 1.67 5.29 25.84
N SER A 59 2.32 4.48 26.64
CA SER A 59 1.75 3.23 27.18
C SER A 59 0.52 3.47 28.08
N GLU A 60 0.37 4.66 28.62
CA GLU A 60 -0.75 5.10 29.46
C GLU A 60 -1.75 6.00 28.69
N HIS A 61 -1.52 6.21 27.39
CA HIS A 61 -2.37 7.06 26.57
C HIS A 61 -3.73 6.41 26.32
N PRO A 62 -4.87 7.15 26.42
CA PRO A 62 -6.22 6.61 26.30
C PRO A 62 -6.48 5.86 24.97
N GLU A 63 -5.86 6.27 23.87
CA GLU A 63 -5.98 5.59 22.57
C GLU A 63 -5.11 4.33 22.45
N VAL A 64 -4.05 4.23 23.25
CA VAL A 64 -3.09 3.12 23.20
C VAL A 64 -3.48 1.96 24.10
N MET A 65 -3.99 2.26 25.30
CA MET A 65 -4.34 1.23 26.28
C MET A 65 -5.31 0.16 25.73
N PRO A 66 -6.38 0.50 24.99
CA PRO A 66 -7.28 -0.49 24.39
C PRO A 66 -6.60 -1.38 23.35
N LEU A 67 -5.62 -0.85 22.59
CA LEU A 67 -4.86 -1.62 21.62
C LEU A 67 -3.90 -2.59 22.30
N LEU A 68 -3.17 -2.11 23.33
CA LEU A 68 -2.29 -2.99 24.11
C LEU A 68 -3.06 -4.10 24.82
N GLY A 69 -4.29 -3.84 25.25
CA GLY A 69 -5.18 -4.84 25.86
C GLY A 69 -5.59 -6.01 24.94
N GLN A 70 -5.44 -5.82 23.62
CA GLN A 70 -5.70 -6.87 22.61
C GLN A 70 -4.45 -7.69 22.26
N ILE A 71 -3.28 -7.32 22.80
CA ILE A 71 -1.98 -7.90 22.42
C ILE A 71 -1.40 -8.66 23.61
N ASP A 72 -0.83 -9.83 23.34
CA ASP A 72 -0.11 -10.60 24.36
C ASP A 72 1.02 -9.73 24.96
N THR A 73 1.01 -9.62 26.27
CA THR A 73 1.98 -8.80 27.03
C THR A 73 3.44 -9.18 26.76
N THR A 74 3.71 -10.41 26.37
CA THR A 74 5.07 -10.87 25.99
C THR A 74 5.57 -10.23 24.70
N LYS A 75 4.66 -9.72 23.87
CA LYS A 75 4.97 -9.01 22.62
C LYS A 75 5.10 -7.49 22.80
N ILE A 76 4.84 -6.97 23.99
CA ILE A 76 4.89 -5.53 24.28
C ILE A 76 6.26 -5.15 24.84
N THR A 77 6.91 -4.20 24.21
CA THR A 77 8.20 -3.63 24.64
C THR A 77 8.00 -2.16 24.95
N ILE A 78 8.16 -1.80 26.22
CA ILE A 78 8.11 -0.39 26.67
C ILE A 78 9.53 0.17 26.62
N ILE A 79 9.71 1.32 25.99
CA ILE A 79 10.98 2.05 25.90
C ILE A 79 10.83 3.47 26.45
N THR A 80 11.93 4.14 26.77
CA THR A 80 11.88 5.55 27.20
C THR A 80 11.44 6.45 26.06
N ASP A 81 10.75 7.57 26.37
CA ASP A 81 10.30 8.55 25.36
C ASP A 81 11.47 9.11 24.55
N SER A 82 12.63 9.32 25.18
CA SER A 82 13.84 9.78 24.50
C SER A 82 14.36 8.77 23.49
N LEU A 83 14.32 7.47 23.80
CA LEU A 83 14.74 6.41 22.87
C LEU A 83 13.74 6.26 21.72
N TYR A 84 12.44 6.37 22.00
CA TYR A 84 11.40 6.32 20.95
C TYR A 84 11.61 7.45 19.93
N LYS A 85 11.85 8.68 20.40
CA LYS A 85 12.13 9.85 19.52
C LYS A 85 13.35 9.66 18.62
N GLN A 86 14.34 8.87 19.03
CA GLN A 86 15.52 8.58 18.21
C GLN A 86 15.23 7.60 17.06
N ILE A 87 14.26 6.71 17.21
CA ILE A 87 14.02 5.64 16.26
C ILE A 87 12.78 5.86 15.37
N ARG A 88 11.83 6.71 15.80
CA ARG A 88 10.60 6.97 15.03
C ARG A 88 10.87 7.64 13.69
N SER A 89 10.01 7.41 12.71
CA SER A 89 10.02 8.10 11.42
C SER A 89 8.94 9.18 11.32
N LEU A 90 7.96 9.15 12.22
CA LEU A 90 6.92 10.19 12.34
C LEU A 90 7.42 11.35 13.19
N GLY A 91 7.16 12.59 12.75
CA GLY A 91 7.45 13.80 13.51
C GLY A 91 6.54 13.96 14.72
N ASP A 92 5.22 13.82 14.50
CA ASP A 92 4.18 14.02 15.49
C ASP A 92 3.27 12.80 15.60
N GLY A 93 2.56 12.67 16.73
CA GLY A 93 1.62 11.59 17.01
C GLY A 93 1.96 10.81 18.27
N VAL A 94 1.14 9.82 18.58
CA VAL A 94 1.31 8.95 19.75
C VAL A 94 2.41 7.93 19.47
N ASP A 95 3.36 7.82 20.39
CA ASP A 95 4.60 7.05 20.26
C ASP A 95 4.36 5.54 20.41
N ILE A 96 3.75 4.93 19.37
CA ILE A 96 3.54 3.49 19.26
C ILE A 96 3.89 3.00 17.85
N MET A 97 4.56 1.86 17.75
CA MET A 97 4.82 1.15 16.50
C MET A 97 4.71 -0.35 16.69
N ALA A 98 4.42 -1.08 15.62
CA ALA A 98 4.41 -2.54 15.66
C ALA A 98 5.20 -3.13 14.49
N VAL A 99 5.96 -4.18 14.78
CA VAL A 99 6.55 -5.07 13.78
C VAL A 99 5.50 -6.09 13.37
N ILE A 100 5.30 -6.21 12.07
CA ILE A 100 4.38 -7.16 11.45
C ILE A 100 5.08 -7.97 10.37
N ASP A 101 4.60 -9.18 10.13
CA ASP A 101 5.06 -9.99 9.00
C ASP A 101 4.40 -9.49 7.71
N ILE A 102 5.18 -9.43 6.64
CA ILE A 102 4.69 -9.13 5.29
C ILE A 102 4.03 -10.40 4.74
N PRO A 103 2.73 -10.36 4.38
CA PRO A 103 2.06 -11.53 3.82
C PRO A 103 2.76 -12.04 2.56
N LYS A 104 2.89 -13.34 2.45
CA LYS A 104 3.45 -14.00 1.25
C LYS A 104 2.32 -14.66 0.48
N HIS A 105 2.07 -14.16 -0.71
CA HIS A 105 1.09 -14.73 -1.63
C HIS A 105 1.80 -15.38 -2.82
N HIS A 106 1.24 -16.46 -3.33
CA HIS A 106 1.66 -17.04 -4.59
C HIS A 106 0.81 -16.46 -5.73
N LEU A 107 1.45 -15.91 -6.77
CA LEU A 107 0.74 -15.34 -7.91
C LEU A 107 0.18 -16.49 -8.78
N GLY A 108 -1.10 -16.77 -8.62
CA GLY A 108 -1.88 -17.66 -9.46
C GLY A 108 -2.37 -16.98 -10.74
N GLN A 109 -3.30 -17.61 -11.43
CA GLN A 109 -4.02 -16.95 -12.53
C GLN A 109 -5.01 -15.92 -11.97
N ILE A 110 -5.01 -14.72 -12.53
CA ILE A 110 -5.91 -13.63 -12.19
C ILE A 110 -6.96 -13.50 -13.28
N THR A 111 -8.21 -13.73 -12.89
CA THR A 111 -9.39 -13.64 -13.79
C THR A 111 -10.41 -12.59 -13.31
N GLY A 112 -10.18 -12.01 -12.14
CA GLY A 112 -10.97 -10.93 -11.56
C GLY A 112 -10.33 -9.55 -11.78
N ASP A 113 -10.92 -8.54 -11.14
CA ASP A 113 -10.35 -7.20 -11.15
C ASP A 113 -8.98 -7.17 -10.47
N CYS A 114 -8.05 -6.45 -11.06
CA CYS A 114 -6.78 -6.17 -10.43
C CYS A 114 -6.23 -4.79 -10.81
N LEU A 115 -5.36 -4.28 -9.96
CA LEU A 115 -4.60 -3.06 -10.16
C LEU A 115 -3.14 -3.41 -10.44
N ILE A 116 -2.60 -2.93 -11.54
CA ILE A 116 -1.19 -3.08 -11.91
C ILE A 116 -0.55 -1.70 -11.84
N LEU A 117 0.47 -1.57 -10.99
CA LEU A 117 1.26 -0.35 -10.82
C LEU A 117 2.58 -0.51 -11.58
N ASP A 118 2.72 0.22 -12.67
CA ASP A 118 3.84 0.10 -13.60
C ASP A 118 4.88 1.19 -13.37
N GLY A 119 5.82 0.93 -12.49
CA GLY A 119 6.94 1.83 -12.20
C GLY A 119 6.59 3.05 -11.34
N LEU A 120 5.44 3.10 -10.66
CA LEU A 120 5.06 4.22 -9.79
C LEU A 120 6.06 4.40 -8.65
N GLN A 121 6.48 5.65 -8.40
CA GLN A 121 7.48 5.99 -7.39
C GLN A 121 6.90 6.75 -6.19
N ASP A 122 5.89 7.59 -6.39
CA ASP A 122 5.31 8.38 -5.33
C ASP A 122 4.41 7.55 -4.42
N THR A 123 4.79 7.43 -3.16
CA THR A 123 4.07 6.64 -2.16
C THR A 123 2.71 7.23 -1.80
N GLY A 124 2.50 8.54 -1.99
CA GLY A 124 1.22 9.20 -1.80
C GLY A 124 0.22 8.80 -2.88
N ASN A 125 0.65 8.79 -4.14
CA ASN A 125 -0.16 8.31 -5.28
C ASN A 125 -0.52 6.82 -5.09
N ILE A 126 0.47 6.00 -4.74
CA ILE A 126 0.24 4.58 -4.45
C ILE A 126 -0.78 4.41 -3.33
N GLY A 127 -0.59 5.12 -2.21
CA GLY A 127 -1.54 5.05 -1.08
C GLY A 127 -2.96 5.44 -1.47
N THR A 128 -3.14 6.49 -2.26
CA THR A 128 -4.43 6.92 -2.81
C THR A 128 -5.06 5.81 -3.64
N LEU A 129 -4.28 5.20 -4.54
CA LEU A 129 -4.75 4.12 -5.41
C LEU A 129 -5.13 2.87 -4.63
N LEU A 130 -4.33 2.46 -3.64
CA LEU A 130 -4.64 1.29 -2.80
C LEU A 130 -5.95 1.50 -2.01
N ARG A 131 -6.13 2.69 -1.43
CA ARG A 131 -7.37 3.04 -0.70
C ARG A 131 -8.57 3.01 -1.63
N THR A 132 -8.45 3.62 -2.81
CA THR A 132 -9.57 3.68 -3.76
C THR A 132 -9.86 2.31 -4.34
N ALA A 133 -8.84 1.52 -4.70
CA ALA A 133 -9.00 0.14 -5.17
C ALA A 133 -9.74 -0.72 -4.15
N SER A 134 -9.31 -0.68 -2.89
CA SER A 134 -9.98 -1.39 -1.79
C SER A 134 -11.44 -0.95 -1.62
N ALA A 135 -11.71 0.36 -1.70
CA ALA A 135 -13.06 0.91 -1.54
C ALA A 135 -14.04 0.48 -2.64
N VAL A 136 -13.56 0.26 -3.87
CA VAL A 136 -14.40 -0.17 -4.99
C VAL A 136 -14.42 -1.71 -5.19
N GLY A 137 -13.76 -2.47 -4.30
CA GLY A 137 -13.74 -3.93 -4.31
C GLY A 137 -12.66 -4.56 -5.17
N ILE A 138 -11.66 -3.80 -5.65
CA ILE A 138 -10.44 -4.38 -6.25
C ILE A 138 -9.57 -4.89 -5.12
N THR A 139 -9.35 -6.19 -5.05
CA THR A 139 -8.60 -6.83 -3.95
C THR A 139 -7.20 -7.27 -4.33
N THR A 140 -6.87 -7.34 -5.62
CA THR A 140 -5.57 -7.80 -6.14
C THR A 140 -4.77 -6.63 -6.67
N VAL A 141 -3.52 -6.51 -6.19
CA VAL A 141 -2.58 -5.47 -6.62
C VAL A 141 -1.26 -6.12 -7.03
N ILE A 142 -0.77 -5.77 -8.21
CA ILE A 142 0.50 -6.25 -8.77
C ILE A 142 1.39 -5.04 -9.04
N THR A 143 2.66 -5.12 -8.69
CA THR A 143 3.62 -4.08 -9.08
C THR A 143 4.70 -4.63 -9.99
N THR A 144 5.09 -3.85 -10.99
CA THR A 144 6.26 -4.16 -11.82
C THR A 144 7.57 -3.82 -11.08
N PRO A 145 8.72 -4.31 -11.55
CA PRO A 145 10.02 -3.80 -11.12
C PRO A 145 10.09 -2.28 -11.21
N ASN A 146 10.86 -1.65 -10.31
CA ASN A 146 11.00 -0.21 -10.15
C ASN A 146 9.77 0.53 -9.58
N THR A 147 8.69 -0.16 -9.22
CA THR A 147 7.63 0.45 -8.40
C THR A 147 8.10 0.56 -6.95
N ALA A 148 7.75 1.66 -6.28
CA ALA A 148 8.05 1.81 -4.85
C ALA A 148 7.40 0.70 -4.02
N HIS A 149 8.08 0.27 -2.97
CA HIS A 149 7.60 -0.87 -2.17
C HIS A 149 6.34 -0.54 -1.37
N LEU A 150 5.28 -1.32 -1.59
CA LEU A 150 3.97 -1.12 -0.98
C LEU A 150 3.97 -1.42 0.52
N TRP A 151 4.88 -2.28 0.98
CA TRP A 151 5.10 -2.58 2.40
C TRP A 151 6.15 -1.67 3.06
N SER A 152 6.56 -0.57 2.41
CA SER A 152 7.37 0.45 3.07
C SER A 152 6.53 1.25 4.10
N PRO A 153 7.12 1.69 5.23
CA PRO A 153 6.39 2.49 6.23
C PRO A 153 5.72 3.74 5.64
N LYS A 154 6.35 4.37 4.66
CA LYS A 154 5.76 5.53 3.95
C LYS A 154 4.50 5.15 3.17
N CYS A 155 4.53 4.02 2.45
CA CYS A 155 3.38 3.56 1.66
C CYS A 155 2.25 3.06 2.57
N LEU A 156 2.56 2.33 3.64
CA LEU A 156 1.58 1.90 4.64
C LEU A 156 0.82 3.08 5.26
N ARG A 157 1.52 4.17 5.58
CA ARG A 157 0.90 5.40 6.07
C ARG A 157 0.00 6.05 5.02
N ALA A 158 0.50 6.21 3.80
CA ALA A 158 -0.28 6.79 2.71
C ALA A 158 -1.53 5.96 2.40
N GLY A 159 -1.41 4.62 2.48
CA GLY A 159 -2.50 3.66 2.28
C GLY A 159 -3.48 3.56 3.45
N MET A 160 -3.18 4.17 4.62
CA MET A 160 -4.04 4.16 5.81
C MET A 160 -4.59 2.77 6.16
N GLY A 161 -3.77 1.71 5.98
CA GLY A 161 -4.14 0.33 6.28
C GLY A 161 -4.84 -0.43 5.14
N ALA A 162 -5.13 0.19 3.99
CA ALA A 162 -5.71 -0.51 2.84
C ALA A 162 -4.88 -1.73 2.41
N ASN A 163 -3.56 -1.65 2.58
CA ASN A 163 -2.63 -2.75 2.30
C ASN A 163 -3.02 -4.06 2.99
N PHE A 164 -3.63 -3.99 4.17
CA PHE A 164 -3.93 -5.19 4.99
C PHE A 164 -5.10 -6.01 4.42
N ALA A 165 -5.98 -5.37 3.64
CA ALA A 165 -7.12 -6.01 2.99
C ALA A 165 -6.82 -6.49 1.56
N LEU A 166 -5.63 -6.19 1.03
CA LEU A 166 -5.27 -6.44 -0.37
C LEU A 166 -4.30 -7.61 -0.51
N GLN A 167 -4.48 -8.39 -1.57
CA GLN A 167 -3.48 -9.35 -2.03
C GLN A 167 -2.45 -8.63 -2.90
N ILE A 168 -1.27 -8.40 -2.34
CA ILE A 168 -0.21 -7.61 -2.97
C ILE A 168 0.90 -8.52 -3.48
N PHE A 169 1.25 -8.38 -4.76
CA PHE A 169 2.34 -9.06 -5.43
C PHE A 169 3.33 -8.01 -5.93
N GLU A 170 4.49 -7.92 -5.28
CA GLU A 170 5.48 -6.90 -5.61
C GLU A 170 6.56 -7.38 -6.57
N GLN A 171 7.03 -6.44 -7.43
CA GLN A 171 8.20 -6.62 -8.30
C GLN A 171 8.05 -7.80 -9.27
N ILE A 172 6.87 -8.00 -9.81
CA ILE A 172 6.59 -9.08 -10.78
C ILE A 172 7.03 -8.62 -12.18
N PRO A 173 7.85 -9.41 -12.88
CA PRO A 173 8.25 -9.12 -14.26
C PRO A 173 7.05 -9.05 -15.22
N HIS A 174 7.14 -8.22 -16.25
CA HIS A 174 6.06 -8.01 -17.23
C HIS A 174 5.59 -9.31 -17.90
N ASP A 175 6.51 -10.17 -18.31
CA ASP A 175 6.21 -11.46 -18.92
C ASP A 175 5.42 -12.40 -18.00
N GLU A 176 5.74 -12.40 -16.71
CA GLU A 176 4.98 -13.14 -15.71
C GLU A 176 3.60 -12.55 -15.50
N ILE A 177 3.46 -11.21 -15.46
CA ILE A 177 2.15 -10.54 -15.38
C ILE A 177 1.28 -10.96 -16.58
N PHE A 178 1.79 -10.87 -17.79
CA PHE A 178 1.06 -11.27 -19.01
C PHE A 178 0.71 -12.77 -19.02
N ALA A 179 1.58 -13.61 -18.48
CA ALA A 179 1.31 -15.04 -18.35
C ALA A 179 0.21 -15.36 -17.33
N LYS A 180 0.06 -14.56 -16.27
CA LYS A 180 -0.84 -14.82 -15.15
C LYS A 180 -2.15 -14.04 -15.21
N VAL A 181 -2.15 -12.79 -15.66
CA VAL A 181 -3.37 -11.97 -15.78
C VAL A 181 -4.11 -12.34 -17.05
N LYS A 182 -5.32 -12.87 -16.89
CA LYS A 182 -6.22 -13.28 -18.00
C LYS A 182 -7.34 -12.27 -18.23
N THR A 183 -7.47 -11.30 -17.35
CA THR A 183 -8.42 -10.20 -17.44
C THR A 183 -7.93 -9.17 -18.48
N PRO A 184 -8.83 -8.56 -19.29
CA PRO A 184 -8.47 -7.51 -20.23
C PRO A 184 -7.73 -6.35 -19.53
N LEU A 185 -6.63 -5.91 -20.13
CA LEU A 185 -5.81 -4.82 -19.63
C LEU A 185 -6.34 -3.47 -20.13
N TYR A 186 -6.53 -2.54 -19.23
CA TYR A 186 -6.88 -1.14 -19.52
C TYR A 186 -5.80 -0.22 -18.96
N ALA A 187 -5.14 0.53 -19.83
CA ALA A 187 -4.05 1.42 -19.46
C ALA A 187 -4.48 2.89 -19.56
N THR A 188 -4.27 3.68 -18.52
CA THR A 188 -4.50 5.12 -18.59
C THR A 188 -3.44 5.79 -19.47
N SER A 189 -3.87 6.63 -20.40
CA SER A 189 -2.98 7.37 -21.30
C SER A 189 -3.60 8.73 -21.66
N SER A 190 -2.78 9.78 -21.67
CA SER A 190 -3.19 11.09 -22.20
C SER A 190 -3.03 11.21 -23.73
N HIS A 191 -2.48 10.18 -24.38
CA HIS A 191 -2.15 10.16 -25.81
C HIS A 191 -3.12 9.31 -26.63
N THR A 192 -4.36 9.15 -26.19
CA THR A 192 -5.42 8.45 -26.92
C THR A 192 -6.72 9.28 -26.88
N ASP A 193 -7.51 9.15 -27.92
CA ASP A 193 -8.87 9.72 -28.04
C ASP A 193 -9.97 8.81 -27.47
N LYS A 194 -9.58 7.61 -27.03
CA LYS A 194 -10.52 6.61 -26.48
C LYS A 194 -10.93 6.99 -25.06
N VAL A 195 -12.01 7.78 -24.97
CA VAL A 195 -12.53 8.27 -23.69
C VAL A 195 -13.14 7.14 -22.86
N ILE A 196 -12.84 7.09 -21.57
CA ILE A 196 -13.30 6.04 -20.64
C ILE A 196 -14.81 5.81 -20.68
N TYR A 197 -15.63 6.87 -20.84
CA TYR A 197 -17.09 6.81 -20.83
C TYR A 197 -17.69 6.08 -22.04
N HIS A 198 -16.90 5.79 -23.08
CA HIS A 198 -17.31 5.02 -24.24
C HIS A 198 -16.98 3.52 -24.12
N HIS A 199 -16.37 3.10 -23.00
CA HIS A 199 -16.02 1.71 -22.76
C HIS A 199 -17.00 1.03 -21.82
N ASN A 200 -17.29 -0.24 -22.10
CA ASN A 200 -18.03 -1.09 -21.18
C ASN A 200 -17.08 -1.63 -20.09
N LEU A 201 -17.28 -1.18 -18.85
CA LEU A 201 -16.48 -1.54 -17.69
C LEU A 201 -17.19 -2.52 -16.73
N GLN A 202 -18.27 -3.18 -17.19
CA GLN A 202 -19.06 -4.09 -16.38
C GLN A 202 -18.36 -5.42 -16.12
N ASN A 203 -17.52 -5.88 -17.04
CA ASN A 203 -16.73 -7.11 -16.90
C ASN A 203 -15.45 -6.86 -16.06
N PRO A 204 -14.79 -7.94 -15.56
CA PRO A 204 -13.52 -7.81 -14.88
C PRO A 204 -12.45 -7.08 -15.69
N ILE A 205 -11.68 -6.22 -15.04
CA ILE A 205 -10.68 -5.33 -15.65
C ILE A 205 -9.36 -5.39 -14.87
N ALA A 206 -8.26 -5.47 -15.58
CA ALA A 206 -6.92 -5.23 -15.06
C ALA A 206 -6.50 -3.79 -15.39
N TRP A 207 -6.56 -2.92 -14.41
CA TRP A 207 -6.16 -1.53 -14.53
C TRP A 207 -4.64 -1.39 -14.50
N VAL A 208 -4.05 -0.73 -15.50
CA VAL A 208 -2.62 -0.44 -15.56
C VAL A 208 -2.40 1.06 -15.41
N LEU A 209 -1.69 1.44 -14.36
CA LEU A 209 -1.34 2.82 -14.04
C LEU A 209 0.18 2.97 -14.04
N GLY A 210 0.68 3.89 -14.85
CA GLY A 210 2.10 4.05 -15.12
C GLY A 210 2.79 5.10 -14.25
N HIS A 211 4.11 5.20 -14.44
CA HIS A 211 4.99 6.16 -13.80
C HIS A 211 4.52 7.62 -14.02
N GLU A 212 4.65 8.46 -13.02
CA GLU A 212 4.15 9.84 -12.99
C GLU A 212 4.67 10.71 -14.16
N GLY A 213 5.90 10.49 -14.56
CA GLY A 213 6.54 11.28 -15.64
C GLY A 213 6.65 10.56 -16.98
N GLN A 214 6.62 9.21 -16.99
CA GLN A 214 6.82 8.42 -18.21
C GLN A 214 5.52 7.75 -18.71
N GLY A 215 4.48 7.73 -17.87
CA GLY A 215 3.25 7.01 -18.16
C GLY A 215 3.43 5.49 -18.07
N VAL A 216 2.52 4.78 -18.69
CA VAL A 216 2.52 3.31 -18.78
C VAL A 216 3.57 2.86 -19.80
N SER A 217 4.33 1.81 -19.48
CA SER A 217 5.39 1.28 -20.35
C SER A 217 4.85 0.78 -21.70
N GLN A 218 5.70 0.82 -22.72
CA GLN A 218 5.36 0.35 -24.07
C GLN A 218 4.95 -1.13 -24.10
N GLN A 219 5.48 -1.93 -23.19
CA GLN A 219 5.13 -3.35 -23.06
C GLN A 219 3.65 -3.54 -22.71
N PHE A 220 3.11 -2.72 -21.78
CA PHE A 220 1.69 -2.75 -21.47
C PHE A 220 0.85 -2.08 -22.55
N LEU A 221 1.29 -0.93 -23.09
CA LEU A 221 0.54 -0.22 -24.14
C LEU A 221 0.33 -1.07 -25.40
N ALA A 222 1.25 -1.97 -25.70
CA ALA A 222 1.15 -2.92 -26.83
C ALA A 222 0.07 -3.99 -26.63
N GLN A 223 -0.36 -4.26 -25.39
CA GLN A 223 -1.32 -5.32 -25.06
C GLN A 223 -2.59 -4.81 -24.38
N ALA A 224 -2.58 -3.58 -23.88
CA ALA A 224 -3.69 -2.98 -23.19
C ALA A 224 -4.56 -2.12 -24.10
N THR A 225 -5.83 -1.99 -23.76
CA THR A 225 -6.68 -0.92 -24.29
C THR A 225 -6.30 0.40 -23.62
N ALA A 226 -5.69 1.32 -24.36
CA ALA A 226 -5.40 2.65 -23.85
C ALA A 226 -6.70 3.45 -23.72
N ILE A 227 -6.90 4.12 -22.57
CA ILE A 227 -8.05 4.97 -22.31
C ILE A 227 -7.64 6.33 -21.79
N ALA A 228 -8.39 7.36 -22.16
CA ALA A 228 -8.22 8.73 -21.70
C ALA A 228 -9.34 9.18 -20.77
N LEU A 229 -8.99 10.05 -19.83
CA LEU A 229 -9.96 10.87 -19.11
C LEU A 229 -10.10 12.22 -19.84
N PRO A 230 -11.33 12.71 -20.09
CA PRO A 230 -11.52 13.99 -20.78
C PRO A 230 -10.87 15.15 -20.03
N GLN A 231 -10.15 15.99 -20.76
CA GLN A 231 -9.49 17.19 -20.25
C GLN A 231 -9.79 18.38 -21.17
N PRO A 232 -11.03 18.92 -21.15
CA PRO A 232 -11.50 19.89 -22.12
C PRO A 232 -10.72 21.22 -22.10
N ASN A 233 -10.04 21.54 -21.00
CA ASN A 233 -9.24 22.77 -20.87
C ASN A 233 -7.76 22.60 -21.30
N GLY A 234 -7.42 21.49 -21.97
CA GLY A 234 -6.08 21.28 -22.53
C GLY A 234 -4.99 21.01 -21.48
N GLN A 235 -5.34 20.56 -20.27
CA GLN A 235 -4.36 20.12 -19.29
C GLN A 235 -3.63 18.88 -19.86
N GLU A 236 -2.30 18.83 -19.77
CA GLU A 236 -1.51 17.75 -20.36
C GLU A 236 -1.73 16.38 -19.68
N SER A 237 -1.87 16.37 -18.34
CA SER A 237 -2.09 15.16 -17.58
C SER A 237 -2.75 15.42 -16.22
N LEU A 238 -3.45 14.43 -15.71
CA LEU A 238 -3.92 14.36 -14.33
C LEU A 238 -2.90 13.65 -13.45
N ASN A 239 -2.90 13.98 -12.15
CA ASN A 239 -2.19 13.16 -11.17
C ASN A 239 -2.66 11.70 -11.28
N VAL A 240 -1.72 10.75 -11.26
CA VAL A 240 -2.01 9.33 -11.49
C VAL A 240 -2.94 8.72 -10.44
N GLY A 241 -2.83 9.15 -9.17
CA GLY A 241 -3.73 8.73 -8.11
C GLY A 241 -5.16 9.18 -8.33
N VAL A 242 -5.32 10.42 -8.82
CA VAL A 242 -6.64 10.99 -9.20
C VAL A 242 -7.18 10.28 -10.44
N ALA A 243 -6.38 10.11 -11.47
CA ALA A 243 -6.79 9.45 -12.72
C ALA A 243 -7.27 8.03 -12.46
N GLY A 244 -6.50 7.24 -11.73
CA GLY A 244 -6.89 5.87 -11.34
C GLY A 244 -8.18 5.85 -10.51
N SER A 245 -8.33 6.78 -9.56
CA SER A 245 -9.53 6.87 -8.72
C SER A 245 -10.79 7.15 -9.55
N ILE A 246 -10.71 8.04 -10.54
CA ILE A 246 -11.82 8.30 -11.48
C ILE A 246 -12.17 7.03 -12.27
N CYS A 247 -11.15 6.32 -12.79
CA CYS A 247 -11.36 5.08 -13.54
C CYS A 247 -12.06 4.02 -12.68
N PHE A 248 -11.65 3.84 -11.44
CA PHE A 248 -12.24 2.86 -10.53
C PHE A 248 -13.69 3.20 -10.17
N TYR A 249 -13.98 4.48 -9.92
CA TYR A 249 -15.34 4.91 -9.63
C TYR A 249 -16.25 4.91 -10.84
N GLU A 250 -15.74 5.15 -12.06
CA GLU A 250 -16.54 4.96 -13.28
C GLU A 250 -16.87 3.48 -13.50
N MET A 251 -15.92 2.58 -13.28
CA MET A 251 -16.17 1.14 -13.29
C MET A 251 -17.25 0.76 -12.26
N LEU A 252 -17.15 1.24 -11.03
CA LEU A 252 -18.12 0.99 -9.97
C LEU A 252 -19.50 1.54 -10.35
N ARG A 253 -19.57 2.77 -10.91
CA ARG A 253 -20.81 3.39 -11.37
C ARG A 253 -21.52 2.53 -12.41
N GLN A 254 -20.80 2.05 -13.43
CA GLN A 254 -21.39 1.22 -14.47
C GLN A 254 -21.91 -0.12 -13.94
N ARG A 255 -21.29 -0.68 -12.90
CA ARG A 255 -21.69 -1.98 -12.33
C ARG A 255 -22.84 -1.90 -11.34
N GLN A 256 -22.98 -0.78 -10.64
CA GLN A 256 -23.97 -0.63 -9.57
C GLN A 256 -25.12 0.30 -9.92
N TYR A 257 -24.91 1.25 -10.84
CA TYR A 257 -25.83 2.35 -11.12
C TYR A 257 -26.05 2.57 -12.64
N GLY A 258 -25.47 1.72 -13.50
CA GLY A 258 -25.54 1.79 -14.96
C GLY A 258 -26.62 0.99 -15.61
#